data_9f1540ae1eaa08044bbdf5161eeaaaae
#
_entry.id   9f1540ae1eaa08044bbdf5161eeaaaae
#
_cell.length_a   1.000
_cell.length_b   1.000
_cell.length_c   1.000
_cell.angle_alpha   90.00
_cell.angle_beta   90.00
_cell.angle_gamma   90.00
#
_symmetry.space_group_name_H-M   'P 1'
#
loop_
_entity.id
_entity.type
_entity.pdbx_description
1 polymer ?
#
loop_
_entity_poly.entity_id
_entity_poly.type
_entity_poly.pdbx_seq_one_letter_code
_entity_poly.pdbx_strand_id
1 'polypeptide(L)'
;MKVLVATEKPFSKAAVDGIRTIVEEAGYELALLEKYTDVQQFYDAVADADALIVRSDKVTKEVIDHANNLKIVVRAGAGFDNLDLAACTAKNIVAMNTPGQNSNAVAELAIGMMIYMARNTFKPGTGCELSGKRVGIHAYGNVGRLVAAKAKALGMEVWAFDPFVPTEKMEAEGVKVPATLEELYA
;
A
#
# COMPACT_ATOMS: atom_id res chain seq x y z
N MET A 1 -13.21 -18.56 -16.53
CA MET A 1 -12.21 -18.39 -15.47
C MET A 1 -12.91 -17.90 -14.22
N LYS A 2 -12.46 -18.37 -13.05
CA LYS A 2 -12.99 -17.97 -11.74
C LYS A 2 -12.02 -17.04 -11.05
N VAL A 3 -12.49 -15.83 -10.73
CA VAL A 3 -11.74 -14.83 -9.95
C VAL A 3 -12.25 -14.88 -8.52
N LEU A 4 -11.39 -15.24 -7.58
CA LEU A 4 -11.69 -15.27 -6.15
C LEU A 4 -11.20 -13.97 -5.51
N VAL A 5 -12.08 -13.26 -4.82
CA VAL A 5 -11.69 -12.22 -3.84
C VAL A 5 -11.74 -12.84 -2.47
N ALA A 6 -10.60 -12.98 -1.80
CA ALA A 6 -10.50 -13.56 -0.46
C ALA A 6 -9.98 -12.51 0.53
N THR A 7 -10.78 -12.18 1.56
CA THR A 7 -10.37 -11.23 2.59
C THR A 7 -11.14 -11.40 3.90
N GLU A 8 -10.41 -11.48 5.02
CA GLU A 8 -11.00 -11.45 6.37
C GLU A 8 -11.68 -10.08 6.63
N LYS A 9 -11.06 -9.00 6.13
CA LYS A 9 -11.60 -7.63 6.26
C LYS A 9 -12.18 -7.19 4.92
N PRO A 10 -13.51 -7.25 4.73
CA PRO A 10 -14.16 -7.00 3.47
C PRO A 10 -13.75 -5.68 2.81
N PHE A 11 -13.75 -5.66 1.51
CA PHE A 11 -13.72 -4.43 0.74
C PHE A 11 -15.02 -3.64 0.93
N SER A 12 -14.99 -2.34 0.62
CA SER A 12 -16.25 -1.58 0.54
C SER A 12 -17.15 -2.15 -0.57
N LYS A 13 -18.48 -2.03 -0.39
CA LYS A 13 -19.43 -2.49 -1.39
C LYS A 13 -19.12 -1.92 -2.78
N ALA A 14 -18.81 -0.64 -2.87
CA ALA A 14 -18.46 0.03 -4.12
C ALA A 14 -17.24 -0.60 -4.81
N ALA A 15 -16.22 -1.00 -4.04
CA ALA A 15 -15.04 -1.67 -4.61
C ALA A 15 -15.39 -3.07 -5.13
N VAL A 16 -16.19 -3.84 -4.38
CA VAL A 16 -16.65 -5.17 -4.83
C VAL A 16 -17.51 -5.05 -6.08
N ASP A 17 -18.44 -4.09 -6.12
CA ASP A 17 -19.30 -3.85 -7.28
C ASP A 17 -18.45 -3.47 -8.52
N GLY A 18 -17.41 -2.64 -8.35
CA GLY A 18 -16.49 -2.30 -9.43
C GLY A 18 -15.67 -3.50 -9.93
N ILE A 19 -15.16 -4.33 -9.03
CA ILE A 19 -14.47 -5.58 -9.40
C ILE A 19 -15.43 -6.51 -10.14
N ARG A 20 -16.64 -6.68 -9.65
CA ARG A 20 -17.68 -7.51 -10.26
C ARG A 20 -17.95 -7.08 -11.69
N THR A 21 -18.19 -5.81 -11.92
CA THR A 21 -18.44 -5.27 -13.26
C THR A 21 -17.33 -5.65 -14.22
N ILE A 22 -16.07 -5.43 -13.86
CA ILE A 22 -14.92 -5.72 -14.70
C ILE A 22 -14.77 -7.22 -14.97
N VAL A 23 -14.98 -8.06 -13.95
CA VAL A 23 -14.85 -9.52 -14.05
C VAL A 23 -15.94 -10.10 -14.94
N GLU A 24 -17.18 -9.66 -14.76
CA GLU A 24 -18.36 -10.15 -15.54
C GLU A 24 -18.32 -9.64 -16.99
N GLU A 25 -17.90 -8.39 -17.24
CA GLU A 25 -17.69 -7.87 -18.60
C GLU A 25 -16.61 -8.64 -19.37
N ALA A 26 -15.60 -9.16 -18.64
CA ALA A 26 -14.58 -10.05 -19.22
C ALA A 26 -15.09 -11.50 -19.46
N GLY A 27 -16.32 -11.81 -19.12
CA GLY A 27 -16.90 -13.14 -19.23
C GLY A 27 -16.40 -14.13 -18.18
N TYR A 28 -15.95 -13.63 -17.01
CA TYR A 28 -15.44 -14.45 -15.91
C TYR A 28 -16.44 -14.50 -14.75
N GLU A 29 -16.29 -15.50 -13.89
CA GLU A 29 -17.07 -15.65 -12.65
C GLU A 29 -16.35 -14.96 -11.49
N LEU A 30 -17.06 -14.16 -10.70
CA LEU A 30 -16.57 -13.61 -9.46
C LEU A 30 -17.07 -14.42 -8.26
N ALA A 31 -16.14 -14.98 -7.50
CA ALA A 31 -16.38 -15.58 -6.19
C ALA A 31 -15.88 -14.68 -5.06
N LEU A 32 -16.60 -14.65 -3.95
CA LEU A 32 -16.23 -13.87 -2.77
C LEU A 32 -16.07 -14.80 -1.57
N LEU A 33 -14.94 -14.70 -0.87
CA LEU A 33 -14.72 -15.27 0.45
C LEU A 33 -14.41 -14.12 1.41
N GLU A 34 -15.42 -13.68 2.13
CA GLU A 34 -15.30 -12.55 3.05
C GLU A 34 -15.53 -12.99 4.50
N LYS A 35 -14.83 -12.33 5.44
CA LYS A 35 -15.01 -12.54 6.89
C LYS A 35 -14.78 -13.99 7.33
N TYR A 36 -14.00 -14.73 6.60
CA TYR A 36 -13.65 -16.09 6.99
C TYR A 36 -12.84 -16.06 8.30
N THR A 37 -13.03 -17.09 9.11
CA THR A 37 -12.41 -17.22 10.45
C THR A 37 -11.53 -18.46 10.56
N ASP A 38 -11.59 -19.33 9.56
CA ASP A 38 -10.81 -20.54 9.45
C ASP A 38 -10.04 -20.54 8.12
N VAL A 39 -8.75 -20.78 8.22
CA VAL A 39 -7.87 -20.88 7.05
C VAL A 39 -8.30 -21.98 6.08
N GLN A 40 -8.96 -23.04 6.57
CA GLN A 40 -9.49 -24.11 5.72
C GLN A 40 -10.49 -23.57 4.70
N GLN A 41 -11.31 -22.59 5.07
CA GLN A 41 -12.23 -21.94 4.13
C GLN A 41 -11.46 -21.27 2.96
N PHE A 42 -10.27 -20.72 3.23
CA PHE A 42 -9.43 -20.15 2.18
C PHE A 42 -8.83 -21.23 1.28
N TYR A 43 -8.34 -22.33 1.86
CA TYR A 43 -7.83 -23.47 1.09
C TYR A 43 -8.90 -24.06 0.17
N ASP A 44 -10.12 -24.24 0.69
CA ASP A 44 -11.24 -24.78 -0.08
C ASP A 44 -11.65 -23.81 -1.23
N ALA A 45 -11.69 -22.50 -0.95
CA ALA A 45 -12.12 -21.51 -1.93
C ALA A 45 -11.08 -21.28 -3.03
N VAL A 46 -9.78 -21.40 -2.73
CA VAL A 46 -8.72 -21.18 -3.72
C VAL A 46 -8.50 -22.38 -4.63
N ALA A 47 -8.99 -23.55 -4.25
CA ALA A 47 -8.70 -24.82 -4.92
C ALA A 47 -9.09 -24.83 -6.40
N ASP A 48 -10.17 -24.18 -6.79
CA ASP A 48 -10.67 -24.10 -8.16
C ASP A 48 -10.56 -22.69 -8.79
N ALA A 49 -9.93 -21.72 -8.10
CA ALA A 49 -9.75 -20.37 -8.59
C ALA A 49 -8.65 -20.29 -9.66
N ASP A 50 -8.89 -19.54 -10.73
CA ASP A 50 -7.90 -19.20 -11.76
C ASP A 50 -7.12 -17.92 -11.39
N ALA A 51 -7.76 -16.99 -10.69
CA ALA A 51 -7.17 -15.73 -10.22
C ALA A 51 -7.58 -15.45 -8.78
N LEU A 52 -6.68 -14.89 -7.98
CA LEU A 52 -6.89 -14.57 -6.58
C LEU A 52 -6.62 -13.08 -6.35
N ILE A 53 -7.55 -12.38 -5.72
CA ILE A 53 -7.37 -11.01 -5.22
C ILE A 53 -7.42 -11.05 -3.71
N VAL A 54 -6.38 -10.53 -3.05
CA VAL A 54 -6.30 -10.41 -1.59
C VAL A 54 -5.99 -8.97 -1.18
N ARG A 55 -6.26 -8.63 0.06
CA ARG A 55 -5.90 -7.34 0.64
C ARG A 55 -4.73 -7.46 1.63
N SER A 56 -4.99 -7.96 2.83
CA SER A 56 -3.99 -8.15 3.90
C SER A 56 -3.79 -9.62 4.23
N ASP A 57 -4.56 -10.48 3.62
CA ASP A 57 -4.58 -11.91 3.84
C ASP A 57 -3.28 -12.53 3.35
N LYS A 58 -2.75 -13.47 4.11
CA LYS A 58 -1.47 -14.10 3.80
C LYS A 58 -1.66 -15.20 2.76
N VAL A 59 -1.01 -15.04 1.63
CA VAL A 59 -0.91 -16.07 0.59
C VAL A 59 0.39 -16.82 0.81
N THR A 60 0.34 -17.78 1.73
CA THR A 60 1.48 -18.62 2.09
C THR A 60 1.69 -19.74 1.09
N LYS A 61 2.80 -20.48 1.26
CA LYS A 61 3.05 -21.69 0.47
C LYS A 61 1.89 -22.69 0.55
N GLU A 62 1.29 -22.86 1.72
CA GLU A 62 0.16 -23.78 1.93
C GLU A 62 -1.05 -23.34 1.11
N VAL A 63 -1.41 -22.06 1.06
CA VAL A 63 -2.46 -21.53 0.18
C VAL A 63 -2.16 -21.84 -1.27
N ILE A 64 -0.92 -21.59 -1.70
CA ILE A 64 -0.46 -21.86 -3.06
C ILE A 64 -0.48 -23.36 -3.36
N ASP A 65 -0.18 -24.23 -2.39
CA ASP A 65 -0.21 -25.68 -2.58
C ASP A 65 -1.64 -26.21 -2.80
N HIS A 66 -2.64 -25.60 -2.18
CA HIS A 66 -4.07 -25.95 -2.38
C HIS A 66 -4.64 -25.39 -3.69
N ALA A 67 -4.00 -24.40 -4.29
CA ALA A 67 -4.47 -23.78 -5.53
C ALA A 67 -4.09 -24.65 -6.76
N ASN A 68 -5.09 -25.35 -7.34
CA ASN A 68 -4.83 -26.26 -8.47
C ASN A 68 -4.78 -25.56 -9.83
N ASN A 69 -5.53 -24.45 -9.99
CA ASN A 69 -5.72 -23.79 -11.29
C ASN A 69 -5.18 -22.35 -11.32
N LEU A 70 -4.63 -21.88 -10.20
CA LEU A 70 -4.26 -20.47 -10.00
C LEU A 70 -3.15 -20.04 -10.96
N LYS A 71 -3.37 -18.95 -11.67
CA LYS A 71 -2.45 -18.34 -12.64
C LYS A 71 -1.89 -17.02 -12.17
N ILE A 72 -2.66 -16.32 -11.33
CA ILE A 72 -2.30 -14.97 -10.88
C ILE A 72 -2.84 -14.71 -9.47
N VAL A 73 -2.00 -14.04 -8.65
CA VAL A 73 -2.38 -13.45 -7.37
C VAL A 73 -2.18 -11.94 -7.45
N VAL A 74 -3.19 -11.17 -7.09
CA VAL A 74 -3.13 -9.71 -7.05
C VAL A 74 -3.34 -9.24 -5.61
N ARG A 75 -2.35 -8.56 -5.05
CA ARG A 75 -2.51 -7.86 -3.79
C ARG A 75 -3.09 -6.47 -4.06
N ALA A 76 -4.29 -6.19 -3.56
CA ALA A 76 -4.92 -4.87 -3.64
C ALA A 76 -4.26 -3.89 -2.63
N GLY A 77 -3.05 -3.45 -2.96
CA GLY A 77 -2.22 -2.55 -2.16
C GLY A 77 -0.78 -2.49 -2.64
N ALA A 78 0.04 -1.62 -2.04
CA ALA A 78 1.40 -1.37 -2.49
C ALA A 78 2.44 -2.37 -1.95
N GLY A 79 2.35 -2.77 -0.67
CA GLY A 79 3.21 -3.82 -0.11
C GLY A 79 2.88 -5.19 -0.71
N PHE A 80 3.76 -6.16 -0.56
CA PHE A 80 3.54 -7.53 -1.03
C PHE A 80 4.18 -8.57 -0.07
N ASP A 81 4.48 -8.15 1.13
CA ASP A 81 5.05 -8.95 2.22
C ASP A 81 4.13 -10.07 2.71
N ASN A 82 2.86 -9.99 2.36
CA ASN A 82 1.86 -11.03 2.61
C ASN A 82 1.78 -12.11 1.51
N LEU A 83 2.59 -12.02 0.44
CA LEU A 83 2.63 -12.99 -0.65
C LEU A 83 3.93 -13.82 -0.59
N ASP A 84 3.84 -15.13 -0.62
CA ASP A 84 5.00 -16.00 -0.81
C ASP A 84 5.39 -16.03 -2.29
N LEU A 85 6.29 -15.11 -2.68
CA LEU A 85 6.75 -14.98 -4.06
C LEU A 85 7.53 -16.22 -4.53
N ALA A 86 8.24 -16.90 -3.64
CA ALA A 86 8.99 -18.10 -3.99
C ALA A 86 8.04 -19.24 -4.35
N ALA A 87 6.99 -19.45 -3.56
CA ALA A 87 5.96 -20.43 -3.84
C ALA A 87 5.19 -20.11 -5.14
N CYS A 88 4.83 -18.84 -5.37
CA CYS A 88 4.22 -18.40 -6.62
C CYS A 88 5.11 -18.72 -7.83
N THR A 89 6.40 -18.36 -7.75
CA THR A 89 7.37 -18.61 -8.83
C THR A 89 7.53 -20.10 -9.11
N ALA A 90 7.62 -20.94 -8.08
CA ALA A 90 7.78 -22.39 -8.22
C ALA A 90 6.59 -23.05 -8.97
N LYS A 91 5.39 -22.46 -8.90
CA LYS A 91 4.18 -22.92 -9.61
C LYS A 91 3.86 -22.10 -10.87
N ASN A 92 4.74 -21.21 -11.32
CA ASN A 92 4.52 -20.29 -12.44
C ASN A 92 3.26 -19.40 -12.25
N ILE A 93 2.96 -19.01 -11.02
CA ILE A 93 1.87 -18.10 -10.69
C ILE A 93 2.42 -16.66 -10.71
N VAL A 94 1.77 -15.78 -11.45
CA VAL A 94 2.12 -14.35 -11.47
C VAL A 94 1.67 -13.69 -10.16
N ALA A 95 2.57 -13.00 -9.47
CA ALA A 95 2.24 -12.19 -8.30
C ALA A 95 2.29 -10.71 -8.67
N MET A 96 1.21 -9.97 -8.37
CA MET A 96 1.07 -8.55 -8.67
C MET A 96 0.61 -7.77 -7.44
N ASN A 97 0.92 -6.46 -7.45
CA ASN A 97 0.44 -5.49 -6.46
C ASN A 97 -0.07 -4.22 -7.17
N THR A 98 -0.58 -3.25 -6.40
CA THR A 98 -1.08 -1.97 -6.92
C THR A 98 -0.30 -0.79 -6.34
N PRO A 99 0.97 -0.58 -6.76
CA PRO A 99 1.81 0.47 -6.21
C PRO A 99 1.24 1.87 -6.49
N GLY A 100 1.36 2.76 -5.51
CA GLY A 100 0.97 4.16 -5.66
C GLY A 100 -0.52 4.46 -5.39
N GLN A 101 -1.42 3.50 -5.49
CA GLN A 101 -2.86 3.74 -5.42
C GLN A 101 -3.35 4.30 -4.07
N ASN A 102 -2.71 3.94 -2.97
CA ASN A 102 -3.01 4.43 -1.63
C ASN A 102 -2.06 5.53 -1.14
N SER A 103 -1.10 5.97 -1.95
CA SER A 103 -0.01 6.85 -1.51
C SER A 103 -0.50 8.20 -1.01
N ASN A 104 -1.54 8.76 -1.64
CA ASN A 104 -2.10 10.03 -1.19
C ASN A 104 -2.75 9.93 0.19
N ALA A 105 -3.50 8.86 0.45
CA ALA A 105 -4.13 8.63 1.76
C ALA A 105 -3.07 8.47 2.87
N VAL A 106 -1.97 7.76 2.57
CA VAL A 106 -0.84 7.61 3.52
C VAL A 106 -0.17 8.96 3.78
N ALA A 107 0.06 9.76 2.73
CA ALA A 107 0.65 11.09 2.87
C ALA A 107 -0.25 12.05 3.68
N GLU A 108 -1.56 12.00 3.47
CA GLU A 108 -2.53 12.78 4.26
C GLU A 108 -2.55 12.36 5.71
N LEU A 109 -2.49 11.07 5.99
CA LEU A 109 -2.39 10.55 7.35
C LEU A 109 -1.11 11.06 8.04
N ALA A 110 0.04 11.02 7.35
CA ALA A 110 1.31 11.52 7.89
C ALA A 110 1.22 13.01 8.26
N ILE A 111 0.66 13.84 7.37
CA ILE A 111 0.45 15.28 7.66
C ILE A 111 -0.55 15.45 8.81
N GLY A 112 -1.64 14.71 8.84
CA GLY A 112 -2.60 14.73 9.93
C GLY A 112 -1.97 14.39 11.28
N MET A 113 -1.10 13.39 11.33
CA MET A 113 -0.32 13.03 12.53
C MET A 113 0.66 14.14 12.96
N MET A 114 1.33 14.79 12.01
CA MET A 114 2.21 15.95 12.33
C MET A 114 1.41 17.09 12.96
N ILE A 115 0.26 17.43 12.38
CA ILE A 115 -0.64 18.47 12.94
C ILE A 115 -1.15 18.04 14.32
N TYR A 116 -1.60 16.81 14.47
CA TYR A 116 -2.08 16.27 15.73
C TYR A 116 -1.04 16.39 16.85
N MET A 117 0.22 16.03 16.56
CA MET A 117 1.33 16.15 17.51
C MET A 117 1.69 17.62 17.79
N ALA A 118 1.79 18.46 16.77
CA ALA A 118 2.09 19.90 16.92
C ALA A 118 1.02 20.63 17.75
N ARG A 119 -0.22 20.17 17.69
CA ARG A 119 -1.36 20.72 18.46
C ARG A 119 -1.60 20.00 19.80
N ASN A 120 -0.57 19.38 20.38
CA ASN A 120 -0.63 18.68 21.66
C ASN A 120 -1.73 17.61 21.71
N THR A 121 -1.84 16.82 20.64
CA THR A 121 -2.89 15.75 20.49
C THR A 121 -4.32 16.28 20.64
N PHE A 122 -4.54 17.56 20.30
CA PHE A 122 -5.77 18.33 20.48
C PHE A 122 -6.28 18.44 21.92
N LYS A 123 -5.41 18.19 22.90
CA LYS A 123 -5.71 18.45 24.32
C LYS A 123 -5.54 19.93 24.64
N PRO A 124 -6.22 20.45 25.68
CA PRO A 124 -5.98 21.81 26.15
C PRO A 124 -4.49 22.07 26.46
N GLY A 125 -4.00 23.22 26.06
CA GLY A 125 -2.62 23.63 26.27
C GLY A 125 -2.01 24.30 25.03
N THR A 126 -0.77 24.71 25.15
CA THR A 126 -0.04 25.38 24.08
C THR A 126 0.51 24.35 23.09
N GLY A 127 0.15 24.48 21.82
CA GLY A 127 0.76 23.77 20.70
C GLY A 127 1.74 24.65 19.93
N CYS A 128 2.23 24.17 18.80
CA CYS A 128 3.06 24.93 17.89
C CYS A 128 2.53 24.79 16.44
N GLU A 129 2.99 25.69 15.57
CA GLU A 129 2.73 25.62 14.14
C GLU A 129 3.76 24.73 13.44
N LEU A 130 3.40 24.19 12.29
CA LEU A 130 4.32 23.47 11.41
C LEU A 130 5.10 24.44 10.50
N SER A 131 4.53 25.61 10.22
CA SER A 131 5.18 26.63 9.40
C SER A 131 6.57 26.99 9.92
N GLY A 132 7.56 27.08 9.04
CA GLY A 132 8.95 27.35 9.36
C GLY A 132 9.71 26.19 10.01
N LYS A 133 9.06 25.07 10.28
CA LYS A 133 9.75 23.87 10.82
C LYS A 133 10.31 23.01 9.71
N ARG A 134 11.35 22.24 10.04
CA ARG A 134 11.96 21.28 9.14
C ARG A 134 11.25 19.93 9.26
N VAL A 135 11.08 19.26 8.12
CA VAL A 135 10.70 17.84 8.05
C VAL A 135 11.74 17.07 7.24
N GLY A 136 12.23 15.96 7.81
CA GLY A 136 13.09 15.00 7.13
C GLY A 136 12.26 13.83 6.58
N ILE A 137 12.44 13.50 5.31
CA ILE A 137 11.76 12.40 4.62
C ILE A 137 12.81 11.36 4.22
N HIS A 138 12.78 10.21 4.88
CA HIS A 138 13.60 9.07 4.51
C HIS A 138 12.87 8.23 3.47
N ALA A 139 13.35 8.21 2.26
CA ALA A 139 12.78 7.67 1.02
C ALA A 139 11.83 8.64 0.28
N TYR A 140 12.19 8.95 -0.98
CA TYR A 140 11.46 9.92 -1.81
C TYR A 140 10.69 9.25 -2.96
N GLY A 141 9.99 8.14 -2.62
CA GLY A 141 9.09 7.42 -3.50
C GLY A 141 7.70 8.05 -3.58
N ASN A 142 6.70 7.25 -3.95
CA ASN A 142 5.31 7.73 -4.15
C ASN A 142 4.73 8.46 -2.93
N VAL A 143 4.92 7.94 -1.73
CA VAL A 143 4.43 8.58 -0.49
C VAL A 143 5.29 9.79 -0.12
N GLY A 144 6.61 9.64 -0.11
CA GLY A 144 7.54 10.71 0.30
C GLY A 144 7.36 11.99 -0.51
N ARG A 145 7.19 11.89 -1.82
CA ARG A 145 6.93 13.04 -2.71
C ARG A 145 5.61 13.74 -2.39
N LEU A 146 4.57 12.99 -2.07
CA LEU A 146 3.27 13.56 -1.70
C LEU A 146 3.31 14.22 -0.32
N VAL A 147 4.04 13.64 0.64
CA VAL A 147 4.30 14.27 1.94
C VAL A 147 5.08 15.56 1.75
N ALA A 148 6.15 15.56 0.94
CA ALA A 148 6.94 16.72 0.64
C ALA A 148 6.11 17.88 0.06
N ALA A 149 5.26 17.58 -0.92
CA ALA A 149 4.37 18.57 -1.54
C ALA A 149 3.41 19.21 -0.52
N LYS A 150 2.79 18.38 0.33
CA LYS A 150 1.85 18.82 1.37
C LYS A 150 2.56 19.60 2.48
N ALA A 151 3.73 19.14 2.92
CA ALA A 151 4.54 19.83 3.96
C ALA A 151 5.00 21.21 3.49
N LYS A 152 5.43 21.33 2.23
CA LYS A 152 5.77 22.64 1.63
C LYS A 152 4.57 23.59 1.59
N ALA A 153 3.37 23.09 1.25
CA ALA A 153 2.15 23.89 1.25
C ALA A 153 1.77 24.39 2.66
N LEU A 154 2.22 23.69 3.71
CA LEU A 154 2.10 24.15 5.12
C LEU A 154 3.24 25.08 5.57
N GLY A 155 4.11 25.51 4.67
CA GLY A 155 5.22 26.40 4.96
C GLY A 155 6.41 25.73 5.66
N MET A 156 6.52 24.40 5.58
CA MET A 156 7.66 23.68 6.15
C MET A 156 8.87 23.70 5.21
N GLU A 157 10.07 23.63 5.78
CA GLU A 157 11.30 23.33 5.07
C GLU A 157 11.41 21.81 4.90
N VAL A 158 11.49 21.33 3.66
CA VAL A 158 11.51 19.90 3.38
C VAL A 158 12.91 19.43 3.01
N TRP A 159 13.37 18.43 3.73
CA TRP A 159 14.60 17.68 3.45
C TRP A 159 14.23 16.24 3.12
N ALA A 160 14.94 15.62 2.16
CA ALA A 160 14.73 14.20 1.84
C ALA A 160 16.04 13.51 1.47
N PHE A 161 16.12 12.24 1.81
CA PHE A 161 17.22 11.35 1.41
C PHE A 161 16.65 10.08 0.79
N ASP A 162 17.09 9.77 -0.43
CA ASP A 162 16.76 8.52 -1.10
C ASP A 162 17.90 8.14 -2.06
N PRO A 163 18.61 7.01 -1.83
CA PRO A 163 19.76 6.63 -2.66
C PRO A 163 19.36 6.18 -4.08
N PHE A 164 18.07 5.96 -4.34
CA PHE A 164 17.55 5.51 -5.63
C PHE A 164 16.92 6.63 -6.46
N VAL A 165 16.80 7.84 -5.90
CA VAL A 165 16.24 9.00 -6.60
C VAL A 165 17.35 10.02 -6.83
N PRO A 166 17.58 10.47 -8.08
CA PRO A 166 18.59 11.48 -8.38
C PRO A 166 18.37 12.76 -7.57
N THR A 167 19.45 13.29 -6.99
CA THR A 167 19.45 14.52 -6.18
C THR A 167 18.82 15.68 -6.94
N GLU A 168 19.21 15.87 -8.21
CA GLU A 168 18.74 16.97 -9.06
C GLU A 168 17.21 16.94 -9.23
N LYS A 169 16.61 15.73 -9.21
CA LYS A 169 15.16 15.59 -9.30
C LYS A 169 14.46 16.06 -8.03
N MET A 170 15.02 15.72 -6.86
CA MET A 170 14.49 16.17 -5.57
C MET A 170 14.64 17.69 -5.42
N GLU A 171 15.80 18.25 -5.78
CA GLU A 171 16.07 19.68 -5.76
C GLU A 171 15.18 20.48 -6.70
N ALA A 172 14.92 19.95 -7.91
CA ALA A 172 13.99 20.58 -8.86
C ALA A 172 12.55 20.64 -8.33
N GLU A 173 12.19 19.73 -7.43
CA GLU A 173 10.91 19.75 -6.70
C GLU A 173 10.97 20.64 -5.44
N GLY A 174 12.06 21.39 -5.20
CA GLY A 174 12.23 22.30 -4.06
C GLY A 174 12.46 21.58 -2.73
N VAL A 175 13.12 20.43 -2.77
CA VAL A 175 13.51 19.66 -1.59
C VAL A 175 15.01 19.79 -1.39
N LYS A 176 15.46 19.99 -0.16
CA LYS A 176 16.87 19.98 0.20
C LYS A 176 17.34 18.54 0.37
N VAL A 177 18.51 18.22 -0.18
CA VAL A 177 19.05 16.86 -0.15
C VAL A 177 20.34 16.87 0.67
N PRO A 178 20.38 16.20 1.83
CA PRO A 178 21.60 16.04 2.60
C PRO A 178 22.54 15.06 1.91
N ALA A 179 23.85 15.15 2.18
CA ALA A 179 24.83 14.25 1.60
C ALA A 179 24.72 12.81 2.16
N THR A 180 24.27 12.68 3.40
CA THR A 180 24.14 11.39 4.08
C THR A 180 22.79 11.27 4.78
N LEU A 181 22.43 10.03 5.12
CA LEU A 181 21.23 9.77 5.91
C LEU A 181 21.36 10.32 7.35
N GLU A 182 22.55 10.30 7.91
CA GLU A 182 22.84 10.83 9.23
C GLU A 182 22.56 12.35 9.28
N GLU A 183 22.91 13.08 8.23
CA GLU A 183 22.61 14.52 8.12
C GLU A 183 21.10 14.80 8.03
N LEU A 184 20.31 13.87 7.48
CA LEU A 184 18.84 14.01 7.48
C LEU A 184 18.28 14.00 8.90
N TYR A 185 18.90 13.23 9.80
CA TYR A 185 18.44 13.06 11.18
C TYR A 185 19.08 14.03 12.18
N ALA A 186 20.06 14.81 11.77
CA ALA A 186 20.72 15.84 12.59
C ALA A 186 19.89 17.13 12.60
#